data_ec0b7387ee078c259afa2bfcd2c80b99
#
_entry.id   ec0b7387ee078c259afa2bfcd2c80b99
#
_cell.length_a   1.000
_cell.length_b   1.000
_cell.length_c   1.000
_cell.angle_alpha   90.00
_cell.angle_beta   90.00
_cell.angle_gamma   90.00
#
_symmetry.space_group_name_H-M   'P 1'
#
loop_
_entity.id
_entity.type
_entity.pdbx_description
1 polymer ?
#
loop_
_entity_poly.entity_id
_entity_poly.type
_entity_poly.pdbx_seq_one_letter_code
_entity_poly.pdbx_strand_id
1 'polypeptide(L)'
;MKTWLSKYLFRAEKICKSFGTVHALKEFDITIKAGEIRGLVGENGSGKSTFSSIVAGIQKHDSGKMYLDGEPYEPTGTVDAINHGVSMVVQEQGTISKISVAANIFFGKEEKFAKGGVLNVKEMNREAAKALHSIYVDNIKPEMMIDQLSFEDRKLVELA
;
A
#
# COMPACT_ATOMS: atom_id res chain seq x y z
N MET A 1 -12.52 8.02 22.32
CA MET A 1 -11.47 7.98 23.37
C MET A 1 -10.45 6.94 22.90
N LYS A 2 -9.34 7.37 22.25
CA LYS A 2 -8.29 6.43 21.82
C LYS A 2 -7.58 5.92 23.08
N THR A 3 -7.76 4.67 23.38
CA THR A 3 -7.12 4.01 24.52
C THR A 3 -5.63 3.86 24.23
N TRP A 4 -4.78 4.42 25.09
CA TRP A 4 -3.32 4.37 25.10
C TRP A 4 -2.73 2.96 25.29
N LEU A 5 -3.44 1.89 24.93
CA LEU A 5 -3.15 0.52 25.31
C LEU A 5 -2.46 -0.34 24.26
N SER A 6 -2.29 0.13 23.03
CA SER A 6 -1.55 -0.67 22.04
C SER A 6 -0.08 -0.27 22.03
N LYS A 7 0.77 -1.09 22.62
CA LYS A 7 2.24 -1.01 22.54
C LYS A 7 2.73 -1.14 21.08
N TYR A 8 1.90 -1.70 20.21
CA TYR A 8 2.21 -2.01 18.83
C TYR A 8 1.14 -1.42 17.90
N LEU A 9 1.57 -0.82 16.79
CA LEU A 9 0.69 -0.37 15.72
C LEU A 9 0.09 -1.57 14.99
N PHE A 10 0.93 -2.57 14.68
CA PHE A 10 0.50 -3.80 14.02
C PHE A 10 1.03 -5.02 14.77
N ARG A 11 0.21 -6.05 14.85
CA ARG A 11 0.56 -7.35 15.43
C ARG A 11 -0.10 -8.46 14.66
N ALA A 12 0.68 -9.49 14.30
CA ALA A 12 0.20 -10.74 13.75
C ALA A 12 0.64 -11.87 14.65
N GLU A 13 -0.27 -12.81 14.93
CA GLU A 13 -0.07 -13.94 15.84
C GLU A 13 -0.43 -15.25 15.15
N LYS A 14 0.53 -16.17 15.12
CA LYS A 14 0.41 -17.54 14.62
C LYS A 14 -0.22 -17.61 13.22
N ILE A 15 0.18 -16.73 12.34
CA ILE A 15 -0.32 -16.70 10.98
C ILE A 15 0.16 -17.93 10.23
N CYS A 16 -0.79 -18.70 9.72
CA CYS A 16 -0.53 -19.83 8.84
C CYS A 16 -1.11 -19.55 7.45
N LYS A 17 -0.39 -20.00 6.42
CA LYS A 17 -0.86 -19.98 5.03
C LYS A 17 -0.26 -21.14 4.26
N SER A 18 -1.14 -21.86 3.54
CA SER A 18 -0.75 -22.97 2.68
C SER A 18 -1.29 -22.80 1.26
N PHE A 19 -0.56 -23.28 0.29
CA PHE A 19 -0.97 -23.39 -1.11
C PHE A 19 -0.84 -24.86 -1.53
N GLY A 20 -1.97 -25.59 -1.52
CA GLY A 20 -1.95 -27.03 -1.70
C GLY A 20 -1.10 -27.70 -0.61
N THR A 21 -0.04 -28.39 -1.00
CA THR A 21 0.87 -29.08 -0.07
C THR A 21 2.01 -28.18 0.45
N VAL A 22 2.14 -26.96 -0.07
CA VAL A 22 3.20 -26.04 0.33
C VAL A 22 2.73 -25.15 1.47
N HIS A 23 3.38 -25.25 2.62
CA HIS A 23 3.14 -24.38 3.78
C HIS A 23 4.02 -23.13 3.66
N ALA A 24 3.45 -22.03 3.17
CA ALA A 24 4.17 -20.78 2.97
C ALA A 24 4.43 -20.03 4.29
N LEU A 25 3.49 -20.11 5.25
CA LEU A 25 3.66 -19.57 6.61
C LEU A 25 3.23 -20.63 7.62
N LYS A 26 4.04 -20.77 8.69
CA LYS A 26 3.80 -21.71 9.80
C LYS A 26 3.93 -20.95 11.11
N GLU A 27 2.78 -20.66 11.74
CA GLU A 27 2.71 -19.94 13.03
C GLU A 27 3.59 -18.68 13.07
N PHE A 28 3.53 -17.87 12.00
CA PHE A 28 4.35 -16.67 11.88
C PHE A 28 3.85 -15.56 12.78
N ASP A 29 4.77 -15.01 13.59
CA ASP A 29 4.51 -13.91 14.52
C ASP A 29 5.32 -12.68 14.14
N ILE A 30 4.71 -11.50 14.20
CA ILE A 30 5.41 -10.22 14.06
C ILE A 30 4.68 -9.12 14.82
N THR A 31 5.46 -8.15 15.31
CA THR A 31 4.93 -6.93 15.91
C THR A 31 5.66 -5.71 15.35
N ILE A 32 4.93 -4.63 15.09
CA ILE A 32 5.48 -3.37 14.56
C ILE A 32 4.95 -2.23 15.43
N LYS A 33 5.84 -1.35 15.89
CA LYS A 33 5.47 -0.16 16.67
C LYS A 33 5.17 1.02 15.74
N ALA A 34 4.45 2.01 16.22
CA ALA A 34 4.28 3.25 15.50
C ALA A 34 5.66 3.92 15.22
N GLY A 35 5.87 4.36 14.00
CA GLY A 35 7.13 4.96 13.54
C GLY A 35 8.29 3.98 13.33
N GLU A 36 8.06 2.66 13.47
CA GLU A 36 9.09 1.65 13.29
C GLU A 36 9.24 1.28 11.80
N ILE A 37 10.51 1.14 11.36
CA ILE A 37 10.87 0.49 10.09
C ILE A 37 11.28 -0.94 10.43
N ARG A 38 10.53 -1.91 9.92
CA ARG A 38 10.76 -3.34 10.16
C ARG A 38 11.19 -4.05 8.88
N GLY A 39 12.42 -4.57 8.84
CA GLY A 39 12.90 -5.41 7.74
C GLY A 39 12.40 -6.86 7.88
N LEU A 40 11.84 -7.40 6.81
CA LEU A 40 11.47 -8.81 6.70
C LEU A 40 12.49 -9.50 5.78
N VAL A 41 13.40 -10.27 6.37
CA VAL A 41 14.50 -10.93 5.67
C VAL A 41 14.33 -12.45 5.67
N GLY A 42 14.87 -13.11 4.66
CA GLY A 42 14.81 -14.57 4.52
C GLY A 42 15.05 -14.99 3.06
N GLU A 43 15.24 -16.27 2.84
CA GLU A 43 15.45 -16.86 1.51
C GLU A 43 14.24 -16.69 0.58
N ASN A 44 14.45 -16.89 -0.72
CA ASN A 44 13.35 -16.94 -1.67
C ASN A 44 12.41 -18.11 -1.32
N GLY A 45 11.10 -17.85 -1.33
CA GLY A 45 10.11 -18.85 -0.91
C GLY A 45 9.85 -18.92 0.61
N SER A 46 10.52 -18.11 1.45
CA SER A 46 10.30 -18.12 2.91
C SER A 46 9.00 -17.46 3.39
N GLY A 47 8.07 -17.12 2.49
CA GLY A 47 6.76 -16.58 2.84
C GLY A 47 6.68 -15.05 2.99
N LYS A 48 7.76 -14.28 2.75
CA LYS A 48 7.77 -12.80 2.89
C LYS A 48 6.65 -12.13 2.10
N SER A 49 6.60 -12.40 0.80
CA SER A 49 5.56 -11.82 -0.09
C SER A 49 4.17 -12.34 0.26
N THR A 50 4.04 -13.59 0.71
CA THR A 50 2.77 -14.15 1.18
C THR A 50 2.26 -13.38 2.39
N PHE A 51 3.11 -13.12 3.38
CA PHE A 51 2.73 -12.35 4.55
C PHE A 51 2.34 -10.91 4.19
N SER A 52 3.14 -10.22 3.37
CA SER A 52 2.81 -8.86 2.91
C SER A 52 1.47 -8.82 2.15
N SER A 53 1.20 -9.82 1.30
CA SER A 53 -0.07 -9.95 0.57
C SER A 53 -1.26 -10.19 1.50
N ILE A 54 -1.07 -10.90 2.61
CA ILE A 54 -2.12 -11.11 3.63
C ILE A 54 -2.42 -9.78 4.33
N VAL A 55 -1.39 -9.06 4.76
CA VAL A 55 -1.56 -7.76 5.44
C VAL A 55 -2.22 -6.73 4.52
N ALA A 56 -1.90 -6.75 3.22
CA ALA A 56 -2.51 -5.87 2.22
C ALA A 56 -3.92 -6.31 1.74
N GLY A 57 -4.48 -7.39 2.30
CA GLY A 57 -5.81 -7.87 1.93
C GLY A 57 -5.89 -8.52 0.53
N ILE A 58 -4.75 -8.83 -0.11
CA ILE A 58 -4.71 -9.54 -1.40
C ILE A 58 -5.05 -11.01 -1.21
N GLN A 59 -4.65 -11.59 -0.07
CA GLN A 59 -4.87 -12.99 0.27
C GLN A 59 -5.38 -13.11 1.70
N LYS A 60 -6.15 -14.15 1.99
CA LYS A 60 -6.54 -14.51 3.36
C LYS A 60 -5.55 -15.50 3.95
N HIS A 61 -5.24 -15.37 5.23
CA HIS A 61 -4.55 -16.41 6.00
C HIS A 61 -5.49 -17.59 6.27
N ASP A 62 -4.93 -18.74 6.57
CA ASP A 62 -5.71 -19.96 6.88
C ASP A 62 -6.04 -20.02 8.39
N SER A 63 -5.14 -19.52 9.24
CA SER A 63 -5.34 -19.38 10.68
C SER A 63 -4.40 -18.32 11.26
N GLY A 64 -4.63 -17.95 12.52
CA GLY A 64 -3.93 -16.90 13.23
C GLY A 64 -4.82 -15.67 13.44
N LYS A 65 -4.23 -14.59 13.92
CA LYS A 65 -4.94 -13.32 14.16
C LYS A 65 -4.04 -12.14 13.81
N MET A 66 -4.65 -11.09 13.26
CA MET A 66 -3.98 -9.82 13.06
C MET A 66 -4.71 -8.71 13.83
N TYR A 67 -3.95 -7.70 14.23
CA TYR A 67 -4.45 -6.52 14.95
C TYR A 67 -3.77 -5.27 14.38
N LEU A 68 -4.54 -4.23 14.21
CA LEU A 68 -4.07 -2.90 13.79
C LEU A 68 -4.58 -1.87 14.78
N ASP A 69 -3.68 -1.07 15.34
CA ASP A 69 -3.97 -0.08 16.41
C ASP A 69 -4.75 -0.67 17.60
N GLY A 70 -4.50 -1.95 17.91
CA GLY A 70 -5.13 -2.70 18.99
C GLY A 70 -6.47 -3.36 18.66
N GLU A 71 -7.06 -3.06 17.51
CA GLU A 71 -8.32 -3.64 17.04
C GLU A 71 -8.07 -4.86 16.13
N PRO A 72 -8.96 -5.87 16.11
CA PRO A 72 -8.87 -6.97 15.17
C PRO A 72 -8.79 -6.47 13.73
N TYR A 73 -7.88 -7.03 12.92
CA TYR A 73 -7.65 -6.65 11.54
C TYR A 73 -7.73 -7.85 10.62
N GLU A 74 -8.81 -7.94 9.86
CA GLU A 74 -9.06 -8.99 8.87
C GLU A 74 -9.57 -8.36 7.56
N PRO A 75 -8.66 -7.81 6.73
CA PRO A 75 -9.08 -7.08 5.55
C PRO A 75 -9.80 -8.01 4.55
N THR A 76 -10.93 -7.53 4.05
CA THR A 76 -11.76 -8.25 3.07
C THR A 76 -11.25 -8.08 1.64
N GLY A 77 -10.31 -7.18 1.42
CA GLY A 77 -9.68 -6.87 0.14
C GLY A 77 -8.72 -5.70 0.25
N THR A 78 -8.05 -5.36 -0.86
CA THR A 78 -7.07 -4.27 -0.90
C THR A 78 -7.68 -2.90 -0.61
N VAL A 79 -8.90 -2.64 -1.07
CA VAL A 79 -9.61 -1.38 -0.79
C VAL A 79 -9.92 -1.24 0.70
N ASP A 80 -10.32 -2.32 1.34
CA ASP A 80 -10.57 -2.35 2.77
C ASP A 80 -9.28 -2.13 3.56
N ALA A 81 -8.17 -2.77 3.16
CA ALA A 81 -6.86 -2.55 3.76
C ALA A 81 -6.43 -1.06 3.67
N ILE A 82 -6.61 -0.43 2.50
CA ILE A 82 -6.32 1.00 2.29
C ILE A 82 -7.19 1.87 3.21
N ASN A 83 -8.46 1.57 3.37
CA ASN A 83 -9.35 2.31 4.28
C ASN A 83 -8.93 2.20 5.75
N HIS A 84 -8.24 1.12 6.12
CA HIS A 84 -7.61 0.96 7.44
C HIS A 84 -6.19 1.59 7.52
N GLY A 85 -5.72 2.23 6.45
CA GLY A 85 -4.40 2.88 6.41
C GLY A 85 -3.24 1.93 6.07
N VAL A 86 -3.53 0.74 5.55
CA VAL A 86 -2.52 -0.21 5.08
C VAL A 86 -2.41 -0.15 3.58
N SER A 87 -1.24 0.19 3.05
CA SER A 87 -0.95 0.17 1.62
C SER A 87 0.25 -0.71 1.32
N MET A 88 0.35 -1.21 0.09
CA MET A 88 1.45 -2.05 -0.36
C MET A 88 1.99 -1.52 -1.69
N VAL A 89 3.30 -1.28 -1.72
CA VAL A 89 4.01 -1.03 -2.98
C VAL A 89 4.50 -2.37 -3.52
N VAL A 90 3.99 -2.76 -4.68
CA VAL A 90 4.36 -4.03 -5.30
C VAL A 90 5.67 -3.92 -6.07
N GLN A 91 6.35 -5.04 -6.26
CA GLN A 91 7.62 -5.09 -6.99
C GLN A 91 7.42 -4.87 -8.50
N GLU A 92 6.27 -5.25 -9.04
CA GLU A 92 5.88 -4.99 -10.43
C GLU A 92 5.47 -3.53 -10.60
N GLN A 93 5.46 -3.02 -11.85
CA GLN A 93 5.10 -1.64 -12.12
C GLN A 93 3.60 -1.43 -11.87
N GLY A 94 3.25 -0.70 -10.81
CA GLY A 94 1.88 -0.30 -10.50
C GLY A 94 1.40 0.92 -11.28
N THR A 95 2.28 1.54 -12.07
CA THR A 95 1.94 2.72 -12.89
C THR A 95 1.39 2.33 -14.26
N ILE A 96 0.39 3.09 -14.72
CA ILE A 96 -0.23 2.93 -16.04
C ILE A 96 0.54 3.78 -17.05
N SER A 97 1.09 3.14 -18.08
CA SER A 97 1.78 3.82 -19.17
C SER A 97 0.84 4.74 -19.95
N LYS A 98 1.43 5.75 -20.63
CA LYS A 98 0.73 6.68 -21.54
C LYS A 98 -0.34 7.57 -20.89
N ILE A 99 -0.34 7.68 -19.58
CA ILE A 99 -1.09 8.73 -18.87
C ILE A 99 -0.15 9.55 -17.99
N SER A 100 -0.60 10.72 -17.54
CA SER A 100 0.21 11.63 -16.75
C SER A 100 0.48 11.11 -15.34
N VAL A 101 1.48 11.66 -14.68
CA VAL A 101 1.78 11.45 -13.27
C VAL A 101 0.54 11.72 -12.40
N ALA A 102 -0.12 12.85 -12.59
CA ALA A 102 -1.34 13.19 -11.85
C ALA A 102 -2.46 12.18 -12.06
N ALA A 103 -2.66 11.70 -13.30
CA ALA A 103 -3.66 10.70 -13.61
C ALA A 103 -3.31 9.32 -12.97
N ASN A 104 -2.04 9.00 -12.80
CA ASN A 104 -1.61 7.80 -12.08
C ASN A 104 -1.87 7.91 -10.57
N ILE A 105 -1.49 9.03 -9.94
CA ILE A 105 -1.69 9.25 -8.49
C ILE A 105 -3.17 9.16 -8.11
N PHE A 106 -4.05 9.69 -8.96
CA PHE A 106 -5.50 9.71 -8.70
C PHE A 106 -6.30 8.70 -9.51
N PHE A 107 -5.65 7.68 -10.05
CA PHE A 107 -6.34 6.63 -10.79
C PHE A 107 -7.43 5.97 -9.93
N GLY A 108 -8.66 5.91 -10.48
CA GLY A 108 -9.84 5.41 -9.75
C GLY A 108 -10.43 6.38 -8.71
N LYS A 109 -9.91 7.62 -8.63
CA LYS A 109 -10.40 8.69 -7.74
C LYS A 109 -10.72 9.97 -8.52
N GLU A 110 -10.87 9.87 -9.82
CA GLU A 110 -11.07 11.02 -10.76
C GLU A 110 -12.35 11.80 -10.45
N GLU A 111 -13.34 11.16 -9.87
CA GLU A 111 -14.59 11.78 -9.44
C GLU A 111 -14.39 12.98 -8.50
N LYS A 112 -13.31 12.98 -7.71
CA LYS A 112 -12.93 14.09 -6.82
C LYS A 112 -12.67 15.39 -7.59
N PHE A 113 -12.30 15.29 -8.85
CA PHE A 113 -11.94 16.40 -9.73
C PHE A 113 -12.96 16.62 -10.85
N ALA A 114 -14.02 15.81 -10.91
CA ALA A 114 -15.05 15.93 -11.94
C ALA A 114 -16.20 16.82 -11.45
N LYS A 115 -16.59 17.80 -12.26
CA LYS A 115 -17.79 18.61 -12.05
C LYS A 115 -18.62 18.61 -13.34
N GLY A 116 -19.89 18.15 -13.24
CA GLY A 116 -20.77 18.07 -14.40
C GLY A 116 -20.25 17.19 -15.54
N GLY A 117 -19.50 16.12 -15.23
CA GLY A 117 -18.92 15.23 -16.24
C GLY A 117 -17.61 15.73 -16.88
N VAL A 118 -17.11 16.91 -16.48
CA VAL A 118 -15.84 17.46 -16.98
C VAL A 118 -14.77 17.36 -15.88
N LEU A 119 -13.62 16.74 -16.23
CA LEU A 119 -12.48 16.61 -15.33
C LEU A 119 -11.70 17.93 -15.23
N ASN A 120 -11.50 18.43 -14.02
CA ASN A 120 -10.64 19.57 -13.76
C ASN A 120 -9.17 19.13 -13.63
N VAL A 121 -8.49 18.99 -14.77
CA VAL A 121 -7.09 18.57 -14.85
C VAL A 121 -6.16 19.52 -14.09
N LYS A 122 -6.44 20.81 -14.10
CA LYS A 122 -5.62 21.81 -13.39
C LYS A 122 -5.66 21.61 -11.88
N GLU A 123 -6.82 21.30 -11.35
CA GLU A 123 -6.99 20.97 -9.92
C GLU A 123 -6.30 19.66 -9.56
N MET A 124 -6.47 18.63 -10.39
CA MET A 124 -5.83 17.32 -10.21
C MET A 124 -4.31 17.44 -10.21
N ASN A 125 -3.72 18.21 -11.15
CA ASN A 125 -2.28 18.48 -11.17
C ASN A 125 -1.80 19.21 -9.91
N ARG A 126 -2.57 20.17 -9.41
CA ARG A 126 -2.23 20.88 -8.17
C ARG A 126 -2.20 19.94 -6.97
N GLU A 127 -3.17 19.07 -6.84
CA GLU A 127 -3.21 18.09 -5.73
C GLU A 127 -2.13 17.02 -5.88
N ALA A 128 -1.82 16.60 -7.12
CA ALA A 128 -0.70 15.68 -7.37
C ALA A 128 0.66 16.30 -7.00
N ALA A 129 0.86 17.58 -7.28
CA ALA A 129 2.07 18.28 -6.84
C ALA A 129 2.21 18.29 -5.30
N LYS A 130 1.11 18.47 -4.57
CA LYS A 130 1.11 18.39 -3.10
C LYS A 130 1.43 16.99 -2.60
N ALA A 131 0.87 15.96 -3.24
CA ALA A 131 1.13 14.57 -2.87
C ALA A 131 2.62 14.23 -3.06
N LEU A 132 3.21 14.58 -4.21
CA LEU A 132 4.64 14.43 -4.46
C LEU A 132 5.50 15.20 -3.44
N HIS A 133 5.15 16.46 -3.17
CA HIS A 133 5.87 17.28 -2.17
C HIS A 133 5.81 16.67 -0.77
N SER A 134 4.71 16.01 -0.39
CA SER A 134 4.56 15.38 0.93
C SER A 134 5.56 14.24 1.18
N ILE A 135 6.09 13.66 0.10
CA ILE A 135 7.14 12.63 0.13
C ILE A 135 8.51 13.18 -0.34
N TYR A 136 8.68 14.51 -0.31
CA TYR A 136 9.93 15.19 -0.68
C TYR A 136 10.37 14.99 -2.14
N VAL A 137 9.41 14.86 -3.06
CA VAL A 137 9.66 14.71 -4.50
C VAL A 137 9.21 15.97 -5.24
N ASP A 138 10.15 16.84 -5.57
CA ASP A 138 9.89 18.13 -6.23
C ASP A 138 10.36 18.17 -7.70
N ASN A 139 11.11 17.16 -8.14
CA ASN A 139 11.65 17.06 -9.50
C ASN A 139 10.68 16.43 -10.51
N ILE A 140 9.60 15.82 -10.06
CA ILE A 140 8.58 15.19 -10.91
C ILE A 140 7.40 16.15 -11.05
N LYS A 141 7.08 16.54 -12.30
CA LYS A 141 5.92 17.39 -12.56
C LYS A 141 4.67 16.55 -12.82
N PRO A 142 3.51 16.94 -12.27
CA PRO A 142 2.24 16.22 -12.45
C PRO A 142 1.81 16.00 -13.90
N GLU A 143 2.20 16.91 -14.81
CA GLU A 143 1.88 16.87 -16.22
C GLU A 143 2.76 15.90 -17.03
N MET A 144 3.89 15.47 -16.50
CA MET A 144 4.78 14.54 -17.19
C MET A 144 4.09 13.20 -17.44
N MET A 145 4.39 12.60 -18.60
CA MET A 145 3.93 11.24 -18.89
C MET A 145 4.79 10.23 -18.14
N ILE A 146 4.18 9.19 -17.62
CA ILE A 146 4.90 8.13 -16.88
C ILE A 146 6.03 7.53 -17.71
N ASP A 147 5.84 7.39 -19.02
CA ASP A 147 6.85 6.82 -19.92
C ASP A 147 8.15 7.63 -19.99
N GLN A 148 8.11 8.91 -19.59
CA GLN A 148 9.27 9.81 -19.53
C GLN A 148 10.10 9.64 -18.24
N LEU A 149 9.57 8.92 -17.25
CA LEU A 149 10.20 8.75 -15.95
C LEU A 149 11.09 7.51 -15.90
N SER A 150 12.16 7.59 -15.09
CA SER A 150 12.96 6.43 -14.73
C SER A 150 12.15 5.38 -13.96
N PHE A 151 12.69 4.19 -13.80
CA PHE A 151 12.04 3.14 -13.00
C PHE A 151 11.87 3.59 -11.53
N GLU A 152 12.90 4.24 -10.98
CA GLU A 152 12.93 4.75 -9.62
C GLU A 152 11.88 5.85 -9.43
N ASP A 153 11.79 6.81 -10.36
CA ASP A 153 10.81 7.90 -10.29
C ASP A 153 9.37 7.38 -10.35
N ARG A 154 9.11 6.32 -11.15
CA ARG A 154 7.79 5.68 -11.18
C ARG A 154 7.41 5.08 -9.83
N LYS A 155 8.36 4.52 -9.08
CA LYS A 155 8.11 4.04 -7.71
C LYS A 155 7.78 5.17 -6.75
N LEU A 156 8.36 6.36 -6.92
CA LEU A 156 7.98 7.54 -6.14
C LEU A 156 6.55 8.01 -6.46
N VAL A 157 6.13 7.91 -7.72
CA VAL A 157 4.73 8.20 -8.11
C VAL A 157 3.73 7.21 -7.50
N GLU A 158 4.11 5.94 -7.35
CA GLU A 158 3.28 4.93 -6.67
C GLU A 158 3.13 5.20 -5.15
N LEU A 159 4.10 5.87 -4.54
CA LEU A 159 4.08 6.24 -3.12
C LEU A 159 3.26 7.49 -2.83
N ALA A 160 3.07 8.37 -3.82
CA ALA A 160 2.36 9.63 -3.70
C ALA A 160 0.83 9.45 -3.74
#